data_c5b4745579db6a9e7daeecc8aa45c269
#
_entry.id   c5b4745579db6a9e7daeecc8aa45c269
#
_cell.length_a   1.000
_cell.length_b   1.000
_cell.length_c   1.000
_cell.angle_alpha   90.00
_cell.angle_beta   90.00
_cell.angle_gamma   90.00
#
_symmetry.space_group_name_H-M   'P 1'
#
loop_
_entity.id
_entity.type
_entity.pdbx_description
1 polymer ?
#
loop_
_entity_poly.entity_id
_entity_poly.type
_entity_poly.pdbx_seq_one_letter_code
_entity_poly.pdbx_strand_id
1 'polypeptide(L)'
;DSDSQPYPDVTSEELSKTDYLFLTHCHKDHSGAFTEFVKRGFCGVLAASQMTIDLSNISYEKQIVLPVDEKKTPWKTKISEITLTYGRTGHCPGGLWFYIEDEKGAVFFSGDYQEDTLAYACDPVRGCRAQFGVVDCAHVNTFARAKELREQIKNRIAAHLSAGKKIIMPLPHYGRGMEILILLKESFPDRRIAVDTVFLKDMEQILKEKIWYRNETYDVLQKLFVQIGKNAIDLQIQGQKMEYDILLIADTHLQKKYNADFVSGEVKMGAAVLVTGRIKPGELPEQLLDTGDAERFLYPHHQSKGDMQAVISEN
;
A
#
# COMPACT_ATOMS: atom_id res chain seq x y z
N ASP A 1 -2.48 -13.55 -8.42
CA ASP A 1 -3.55 -14.07 -7.56
C ASP A 1 -4.83 -14.22 -8.36
N SER A 2 -5.15 -15.45 -8.75
CA SER A 2 -6.50 -15.79 -9.16
C SER A 2 -7.22 -16.42 -7.97
N ASP A 3 -8.52 -16.22 -7.84
CA ASP A 3 -9.32 -16.87 -6.78
C ASP A 3 -9.27 -18.41 -6.88
N SER A 4 -8.79 -18.96 -8.01
CA SER A 4 -8.56 -20.38 -8.26
C SER A 4 -7.20 -20.92 -7.83
N GLN A 5 -6.20 -20.06 -7.64
CA GLN A 5 -4.86 -20.41 -7.15
C GLN A 5 -4.37 -19.37 -6.14
N PRO A 6 -4.74 -19.51 -4.85
CA PRO A 6 -4.41 -18.51 -3.82
C PRO A 6 -2.92 -18.50 -3.45
N TYR A 7 -2.14 -19.50 -3.89
CA TYR A 7 -0.72 -19.61 -3.61
C TYR A 7 0.09 -19.82 -4.90
N PRO A 8 1.37 -19.37 -4.94
CA PRO A 8 2.27 -19.67 -6.04
C PRO A 8 2.43 -21.18 -6.26
N ASP A 9 2.57 -21.58 -7.52
CA ASP A 9 2.81 -22.96 -7.91
C ASP A 9 4.27 -23.36 -7.65
N VAL A 10 4.56 -23.67 -6.38
CA VAL A 10 5.87 -24.09 -5.90
C VAL A 10 5.69 -25.43 -5.16
N THR A 11 6.49 -26.42 -5.49
CA THR A 11 6.42 -27.75 -4.85
C THR A 11 7.07 -27.76 -3.45
N SER A 12 6.68 -28.72 -2.61
CA SER A 12 7.33 -28.92 -1.30
C SER A 12 8.82 -29.27 -1.42
N GLU A 13 9.22 -29.93 -2.51
CA GLU A 13 10.62 -30.23 -2.78
C GLU A 13 11.42 -28.94 -3.07
N GLU A 14 10.91 -28.04 -3.89
CA GLU A 14 11.53 -26.75 -4.16
C GLU A 14 11.61 -25.89 -2.88
N LEU A 15 10.53 -25.83 -2.10
CA LEU A 15 10.52 -25.12 -0.83
C LEU A 15 11.56 -25.64 0.15
N SER A 16 11.74 -26.98 0.24
CA SER A 16 12.73 -27.59 1.14
C SER A 16 14.18 -27.33 0.74
N LYS A 17 14.43 -27.01 -0.54
CA LYS A 17 15.74 -26.69 -1.11
C LYS A 17 16.00 -25.18 -1.21
N THR A 18 15.02 -24.34 -0.84
CA THR A 18 15.14 -22.89 -0.91
C THR A 18 15.92 -22.37 0.30
N ASP A 19 17.07 -21.74 0.06
CA ASP A 19 17.93 -21.19 1.13
C ASP A 19 17.39 -19.84 1.66
N TYR A 20 16.89 -18.97 0.78
CA TYR A 20 16.41 -17.64 1.14
C TYR A 20 15.07 -17.33 0.51
N LEU A 21 14.21 -16.68 1.30
CA LEU A 21 12.97 -16.06 0.85
C LEU A 21 13.04 -14.57 1.15
N PHE A 22 13.02 -13.75 0.10
CA PHE A 22 12.99 -12.29 0.23
C PHE A 22 11.54 -11.81 0.16
N LEU A 23 11.10 -11.09 1.19
CA LEU A 23 9.76 -10.53 1.24
C LEU A 23 9.81 -9.04 1.00
N THR A 24 9.20 -8.60 -0.10
CA THR A 24 9.25 -7.20 -0.53
C THR A 24 8.46 -6.27 0.38
N HIS A 25 7.23 -6.64 0.75
CA HIS A 25 6.36 -5.83 1.62
C HIS A 25 5.20 -6.65 2.23
N CYS A 26 4.43 -6.01 3.11
CA CYS A 26 3.46 -6.65 3.98
C CYS A 26 2.10 -6.98 3.33
N HIS A 27 1.78 -6.48 2.14
CA HIS A 27 0.48 -6.75 1.53
C HIS A 27 0.24 -8.24 1.31
N LYS A 28 -1.02 -8.66 1.44
CA LYS A 28 -1.40 -10.08 1.54
C LYS A 28 -1.05 -10.89 0.29
N ASP A 29 -1.09 -10.28 -0.88
CA ASP A 29 -0.70 -10.90 -2.16
C ASP A 29 0.82 -11.12 -2.30
N HIS A 30 1.64 -10.48 -1.46
CA HIS A 30 3.08 -10.69 -1.37
C HIS A 30 3.49 -11.52 -0.15
N SER A 31 2.89 -11.31 1.01
CA SER A 31 3.26 -11.95 2.28
C SER A 31 2.40 -13.17 2.65
N GLY A 32 1.18 -13.26 2.11
CA GLY A 32 0.16 -14.19 2.59
C GLY A 32 0.49 -15.67 2.40
N ALA A 33 1.35 -16.01 1.45
CA ALA A 33 1.77 -17.40 1.21
C ALA A 33 2.84 -17.90 2.21
N PHE A 34 3.50 -17.04 2.96
CA PHE A 34 4.66 -17.42 3.79
C PHE A 34 4.34 -18.52 4.80
N THR A 35 3.25 -18.39 5.55
CA THR A 35 2.85 -19.41 6.54
C THR A 35 2.58 -20.77 5.88
N GLU A 36 2.00 -20.78 4.69
CA GLU A 36 1.76 -22.00 3.94
C GLU A 36 3.08 -22.61 3.42
N PHE A 37 4.04 -21.78 2.98
CA PHE A 37 5.36 -22.25 2.58
C PHE A 37 6.10 -22.95 3.72
N VAL A 38 6.05 -22.40 4.92
CA VAL A 38 6.63 -23.04 6.12
C VAL A 38 5.96 -24.40 6.39
N LYS A 39 4.63 -24.50 6.33
CA LYS A 39 3.91 -25.77 6.49
C LYS A 39 4.26 -26.79 5.42
N ARG A 40 4.57 -26.34 4.20
CA ARG A 40 4.93 -27.18 3.06
C ARG A 40 6.42 -27.52 3.00
N GLY A 41 7.22 -27.14 4.00
CA GLY A 41 8.61 -27.57 4.16
C GLY A 41 9.67 -26.51 3.92
N PHE A 42 9.30 -25.21 3.75
CA PHE A 42 10.31 -24.14 3.74
C PHE A 42 11.03 -24.10 5.09
N CYS A 43 12.34 -24.24 5.06
CA CYS A 43 13.22 -24.23 6.25
C CYS A 43 14.43 -23.30 6.09
N GLY A 44 14.46 -22.51 5.00
CA GLY A 44 15.48 -21.52 4.72
C GLY A 44 15.36 -20.25 5.59
N VAL A 45 15.97 -19.18 5.16
CA VAL A 45 16.01 -17.90 5.88
C VAL A 45 15.05 -16.89 5.23
N LEU A 46 14.18 -16.28 6.03
CA LEU A 46 13.38 -15.15 5.62
C LEU A 46 14.21 -13.85 5.70
N ALA A 47 14.27 -13.08 4.63
CA ALA A 47 14.91 -11.75 4.61
C ALA A 47 13.88 -10.66 4.27
N ALA A 48 13.70 -9.70 5.17
CA ALA A 48 12.76 -8.58 5.00
C ALA A 48 13.13 -7.40 5.90
N SER A 49 12.47 -6.25 5.73
CA SER A 49 12.52 -5.17 6.72
C SER A 49 11.75 -5.57 7.99
N GLN A 50 12.12 -5.03 9.16
CA GLN A 50 11.38 -5.27 10.40
C GLN A 50 9.92 -4.83 10.26
N MET A 51 9.67 -3.68 9.65
CA MET A 51 8.30 -3.18 9.43
C MET A 51 7.46 -4.16 8.60
N THR A 52 8.03 -4.77 7.55
CA THR A 52 7.31 -5.79 6.75
C THR A 52 6.98 -7.03 7.59
N ILE A 53 7.91 -7.50 8.42
CA ILE A 53 7.69 -8.66 9.32
C ILE A 53 6.56 -8.36 10.32
N ASP A 54 6.62 -7.20 10.97
CA ASP A 54 5.64 -6.78 11.98
C ASP A 54 4.23 -6.62 11.39
N LEU A 55 4.11 -5.92 10.26
CA LEU A 55 2.82 -5.68 9.60
C LEU A 55 2.22 -6.95 8.98
N SER A 56 3.05 -7.91 8.60
CA SER A 56 2.60 -9.22 8.11
C SER A 56 2.27 -10.20 9.24
N ASN A 57 2.50 -9.83 10.50
CA ASN A 57 2.36 -10.70 11.67
C ASN A 57 3.12 -12.04 11.52
N ILE A 58 4.31 -12.01 10.90
CA ILE A 58 5.13 -13.18 10.70
C ILE A 58 5.95 -13.44 11.96
N SER A 59 5.83 -14.68 12.50
CA SER A 59 6.70 -15.20 13.56
C SER A 59 7.49 -16.38 12.98
N TYR A 60 8.79 -16.20 12.75
CA TYR A 60 9.67 -17.21 12.18
C TYR A 60 11.08 -17.03 12.73
N GLU A 61 11.69 -18.12 13.22
CA GLU A 61 12.97 -18.05 13.94
C GLU A 61 14.17 -17.75 13.03
N LYS A 62 14.17 -18.32 11.81
CA LYS A 62 15.27 -18.15 10.86
C LYS A 62 15.04 -16.92 9.99
N GLN A 63 15.30 -15.75 10.51
CA GLN A 63 15.11 -14.51 9.77
C GLN A 63 16.34 -13.59 9.81
N ILE A 64 16.53 -12.85 8.74
CA ILE A 64 17.45 -11.73 8.62
C ILE A 64 16.60 -10.46 8.50
N VAL A 65 16.64 -9.63 9.53
CA VAL A 65 16.10 -8.28 9.46
C VAL A 65 17.08 -7.42 8.68
N LEU A 66 16.67 -6.95 7.51
CA LEU A 66 17.49 -6.09 6.67
C LEU A 66 17.64 -4.72 7.34
N PRO A 67 18.87 -4.28 7.64
CA PRO A 67 19.08 -2.99 8.30
C PRO A 67 18.69 -1.83 7.38
N VAL A 68 17.98 -0.86 7.95
CA VAL A 68 17.60 0.38 7.27
C VAL A 68 18.07 1.54 8.12
N ASP A 69 18.75 2.51 7.51
CA ASP A 69 19.21 3.73 8.17
C ASP A 69 19.06 4.94 7.24
N GLU A 70 19.04 6.15 7.82
CA GLU A 70 18.83 7.38 7.07
C GLU A 70 20.10 7.88 6.32
N LYS A 71 21.27 7.28 6.56
CA LYS A 71 22.56 7.85 6.16
C LYS A 71 22.98 7.48 4.74
N LYS A 72 22.59 6.32 4.26
CA LYS A 72 22.95 5.83 2.92
C LYS A 72 21.83 4.98 2.33
N THR A 73 21.22 5.45 1.26
CA THR A 73 20.29 4.67 0.44
C THR A 73 20.76 4.72 -1.02
N PRO A 74 20.60 3.67 -1.81
CA PRO A 74 20.18 2.31 -1.40
C PRO A 74 21.22 1.64 -0.49
N TRP A 75 20.75 0.68 0.32
CA TRP A 75 21.60 -0.08 1.23
C TRP A 75 22.24 -1.27 0.53
N LYS A 76 23.39 -1.70 1.02
CA LYS A 76 24.10 -2.88 0.50
C LYS A 76 24.60 -3.75 1.65
N THR A 77 24.34 -5.06 1.55
CA THR A 77 24.80 -6.05 2.53
C THR A 77 25.21 -7.33 1.84
N LYS A 78 26.03 -8.15 2.52
CA LYS A 78 26.40 -9.48 2.05
C LYS A 78 25.69 -10.54 2.91
N ILE A 79 25.05 -11.51 2.26
CA ILE A 79 24.37 -12.63 2.88
C ILE A 79 24.95 -13.90 2.25
N SER A 80 25.81 -14.62 2.97
CA SER A 80 26.56 -15.76 2.43
C SER A 80 27.30 -15.38 1.14
N GLU A 81 27.02 -16.05 0.03
CA GLU A 81 27.67 -15.82 -1.27
C GLU A 81 27.02 -14.71 -2.10
N ILE A 82 25.86 -14.19 -1.68
CA ILE A 82 25.15 -13.15 -2.43
C ILE A 82 25.43 -11.77 -1.88
N THR A 83 25.50 -10.78 -2.75
CA THR A 83 25.48 -9.36 -2.43
C THR A 83 24.08 -8.83 -2.69
N LEU A 84 23.43 -8.28 -1.67
CA LEU A 84 22.10 -7.70 -1.75
C LEU A 84 22.22 -6.18 -1.72
N THR A 85 21.71 -5.51 -2.77
CA THR A 85 21.42 -4.08 -2.76
C THR A 85 19.91 -3.91 -2.70
N TYR A 86 19.41 -3.01 -1.85
CA TYR A 86 17.98 -2.80 -1.66
C TYR A 86 17.66 -1.37 -1.26
N GLY A 87 16.44 -0.94 -1.52
CA GLY A 87 15.96 0.39 -1.21
C GLY A 87 14.44 0.42 -1.06
N ARG A 88 13.91 1.55 -0.62
CA ARG A 88 12.48 1.74 -0.39
C ARG A 88 11.73 1.84 -1.70
N THR A 89 10.55 1.21 -1.76
CA THR A 89 9.74 1.18 -2.99
C THR A 89 8.81 2.37 -3.17
N GLY A 90 8.55 3.17 -2.12
CA GLY A 90 7.54 4.24 -2.16
C GLY A 90 6.09 3.76 -2.12
N HIS A 91 5.86 2.45 -2.06
CA HIS A 91 4.51 1.88 -2.09
C HIS A 91 3.85 1.82 -0.71
N CYS A 92 4.57 1.34 0.29
CA CYS A 92 4.10 1.26 1.67
C CYS A 92 5.27 1.23 2.66
N PRO A 93 5.03 1.44 3.98
CA PRO A 93 6.07 1.30 4.99
C PRO A 93 6.64 -0.12 5.01
N GLY A 94 7.94 -0.23 5.11
CA GLY A 94 8.64 -1.51 5.08
C GLY A 94 8.93 -2.03 3.68
N GLY A 95 8.31 -1.47 2.63
CA GLY A 95 8.45 -1.94 1.26
C GLY A 95 9.85 -1.75 0.70
N LEU A 96 10.45 -2.83 0.19
CA LEU A 96 11.81 -2.88 -0.36
C LEU A 96 11.81 -3.48 -1.76
N TRP A 97 12.58 -2.87 -2.66
CA TRP A 97 13.04 -3.51 -3.88
C TRP A 97 14.39 -4.19 -3.64
N PHE A 98 14.71 -5.23 -4.42
CA PHE A 98 15.92 -6.04 -4.27
C PHE A 98 16.70 -6.17 -5.57
N TYR A 99 18.00 -5.97 -5.50
CA TYR A 99 18.97 -6.31 -6.52
C TYR A 99 19.97 -7.29 -5.91
N ILE A 100 19.97 -8.52 -6.40
CA ILE A 100 20.68 -9.67 -5.83
C ILE A 100 21.75 -10.10 -6.82
N GLU A 101 22.99 -10.07 -6.39
CA GLU A 101 24.18 -10.41 -7.18
C GLU A 101 24.90 -11.61 -6.57
N ASP A 102 25.32 -12.55 -7.42
CA ASP A 102 26.29 -13.61 -7.10
C ASP A 102 27.36 -13.72 -8.20
N GLU A 103 28.22 -14.76 -8.15
CA GLU A 103 29.24 -15.02 -9.17
C GLU A 103 28.69 -15.30 -10.56
N LYS A 104 27.43 -15.70 -10.69
CA LYS A 104 26.75 -16.06 -11.95
C LYS A 104 26.04 -14.90 -12.60
N GLY A 105 25.73 -13.85 -11.83
CA GLY A 105 25.09 -12.67 -12.33
C GLY A 105 24.19 -11.97 -11.33
N ALA A 106 23.20 -11.21 -11.83
CA ALA A 106 22.30 -10.43 -11.01
C ALA A 106 20.84 -10.59 -11.42
N VAL A 107 19.96 -10.56 -10.44
CA VAL A 107 18.50 -10.52 -10.60
C VAL A 107 17.93 -9.33 -9.86
N PHE A 108 16.85 -8.76 -10.40
CA PHE A 108 16.18 -7.60 -9.84
C PHE A 108 14.69 -7.88 -9.56
N PHE A 109 14.19 -7.41 -8.42
CA PHE A 109 12.79 -7.46 -8.05
C PHE A 109 12.35 -6.09 -7.53
N SER A 110 11.42 -5.44 -8.24
CA SER A 110 10.92 -4.13 -7.80
C SER A 110 10.04 -4.21 -6.56
N GLY A 111 9.36 -5.34 -6.31
CA GLY A 111 8.15 -5.32 -5.52
C GLY A 111 7.12 -4.36 -6.13
N ASP A 112 6.09 -3.99 -5.39
CA ASP A 112 5.21 -2.91 -5.78
C ASP A 112 5.93 -1.58 -5.62
N TYR A 113 5.97 -0.77 -6.68
CA TYR A 113 6.92 0.32 -6.78
C TYR A 113 6.30 1.61 -7.32
N GLN A 114 6.60 2.75 -6.67
CA GLN A 114 6.18 4.07 -7.10
C GLN A 114 7.18 5.15 -6.66
N GLU A 115 7.74 5.91 -7.61
CA GLU A 115 8.66 7.01 -7.31
C GLU A 115 7.94 8.34 -7.00
N ASP A 116 6.85 8.63 -7.71
CA ASP A 116 6.08 9.88 -7.52
C ASP A 116 5.03 9.71 -6.42
N THR A 117 5.47 9.83 -5.18
CA THR A 117 4.70 9.65 -3.94
C THR A 117 4.51 10.97 -3.19
N LEU A 118 3.42 11.08 -2.41
CA LEU A 118 3.19 12.20 -1.51
C LEU A 118 3.67 11.92 -0.09
N ALA A 119 3.46 10.69 0.40
CA ALA A 119 3.73 10.33 1.79
C ALA A 119 5.05 9.55 1.95
N TYR A 120 5.28 8.55 1.10
CA TYR A 120 6.35 7.59 1.32
C TYR A 120 7.66 7.98 0.66
N ALA A 121 8.76 7.62 1.31
CA ALA A 121 10.08 7.74 0.72
C ALA A 121 10.32 6.61 -0.29
N CYS A 122 10.88 6.96 -1.44
CA CYS A 122 11.35 6.01 -2.43
C CYS A 122 12.85 6.21 -2.66
N ASP A 123 13.58 5.12 -2.81
CA ASP A 123 14.96 5.13 -3.27
C ASP A 123 14.96 4.69 -4.74
N PRO A 124 15.11 5.63 -5.69
CA PRO A 124 15.01 5.32 -7.11
C PRO A 124 15.99 4.24 -7.54
N VAL A 125 15.50 3.25 -8.28
CA VAL A 125 16.34 2.21 -8.86
C VAL A 125 17.16 2.80 -10.00
N ARG A 126 18.49 2.82 -9.85
CA ARG A 126 19.42 3.36 -10.87
C ARG A 126 20.69 2.54 -10.91
N GLY A 127 21.13 2.18 -12.13
CA GLY A 127 22.37 1.45 -12.37
C GLY A 127 22.36 0.00 -11.91
N CYS A 128 21.22 -0.63 -11.73
CA CYS A 128 21.06 -2.03 -11.35
C CYS A 128 20.97 -2.90 -12.59
N ARG A 129 22.11 -3.18 -13.24
CA ARG A 129 22.17 -3.99 -14.45
C ARG A 129 21.98 -5.47 -14.14
N ALA A 130 20.74 -5.93 -14.22
CA ALA A 130 20.39 -7.32 -14.02
C ALA A 130 20.23 -8.10 -15.32
N GLN A 131 20.59 -9.39 -15.32
CA GLN A 131 20.27 -10.29 -16.44
C GLN A 131 18.79 -10.66 -16.46
N PHE A 132 18.14 -10.62 -15.32
CA PHE A 132 16.71 -10.93 -15.18
C PHE A 132 16.07 -9.96 -14.20
N GLY A 133 14.89 -9.46 -14.52
CA GLY A 133 14.14 -8.56 -13.66
C GLY A 133 12.65 -8.88 -13.61
N VAL A 134 12.09 -8.80 -12.41
CA VAL A 134 10.65 -8.80 -12.16
C VAL A 134 10.25 -7.40 -11.73
N VAL A 135 9.41 -6.75 -12.53
CA VAL A 135 9.01 -5.36 -12.30
C VAL A 135 7.50 -5.22 -12.13
N ASP A 136 7.09 -4.28 -11.30
CA ASP A 136 5.69 -3.94 -11.09
C ASP A 136 5.03 -3.45 -12.38
N CYS A 137 3.99 -4.15 -12.81
CA CYS A 137 3.20 -3.85 -14.00
C CYS A 137 1.71 -3.66 -13.69
N ALA A 138 1.34 -3.41 -12.42
CA ALA A 138 -0.07 -3.30 -12.03
C ALA A 138 -0.83 -2.19 -12.78
N HIS A 139 -0.14 -1.11 -13.17
CA HIS A 139 -0.70 0.00 -13.93
C HIS A 139 -0.16 0.09 -15.38
N VAL A 140 0.25 -1.03 -15.97
CA VAL A 140 0.85 -1.07 -17.32
C VAL A 140 -0.06 -0.52 -18.45
N ASN A 141 -1.38 -0.52 -18.24
CA ASN A 141 -2.34 0.04 -19.21
C ASN A 141 -2.63 1.54 -18.96
N THR A 142 -1.97 2.17 -17.99
CA THR A 142 -2.16 3.57 -17.65
C THR A 142 -1.05 4.41 -18.24
N PHE A 143 -1.41 5.39 -19.07
CA PHE A 143 -0.48 6.36 -19.66
C PHE A 143 -0.44 7.67 -18.87
N ALA A 144 -1.50 7.99 -18.13
CA ALA A 144 -1.58 9.18 -17.31
C ALA A 144 -0.53 9.16 -16.19
N ARG A 145 0.13 10.30 -15.99
CA ARG A 145 1.12 10.46 -14.91
C ARG A 145 0.44 10.56 -13.55
N ALA A 146 1.18 10.23 -12.50
CA ALA A 146 0.68 10.26 -11.13
C ALA A 146 0.02 11.60 -10.76
N LYS A 147 0.62 12.72 -11.15
CA LYS A 147 0.04 14.05 -10.94
C LYS A 147 -1.32 14.24 -11.59
N GLU A 148 -1.50 13.77 -12.82
CA GLU A 148 -2.76 13.89 -13.56
C GLU A 148 -3.88 13.06 -12.90
N LEU A 149 -3.55 11.85 -12.45
CA LEU A 149 -4.48 10.98 -11.74
C LEU A 149 -4.91 11.60 -10.41
N ARG A 150 -3.96 12.18 -9.65
CA ARG A 150 -4.28 12.90 -8.40
C ARG A 150 -5.18 14.12 -8.65
N GLU A 151 -4.94 14.90 -9.72
CA GLU A 151 -5.79 16.04 -10.07
C GLU A 151 -7.22 15.61 -10.45
N GLN A 152 -7.41 14.50 -11.16
CA GLN A 152 -8.74 13.96 -11.44
C GLN A 152 -9.53 13.67 -10.17
N ILE A 153 -8.89 12.99 -9.21
CA ILE A 153 -9.51 12.68 -7.90
C ILE A 153 -9.85 13.99 -7.14
N LYS A 154 -8.91 14.93 -7.07
CA LYS A 154 -9.12 16.24 -6.41
C LYS A 154 -10.31 16.98 -6.99
N ASN A 155 -10.36 17.08 -8.32
CA ASN A 155 -11.45 17.80 -9.00
C ASN A 155 -12.80 17.17 -8.70
N ARG A 156 -12.86 15.83 -8.61
CA ARG A 156 -14.12 15.15 -8.31
C ARG A 156 -14.53 15.32 -6.85
N ILE A 157 -13.57 15.22 -5.93
CA ILE A 157 -13.80 15.54 -4.50
C ILE A 157 -14.32 16.97 -4.35
N ALA A 158 -13.69 17.96 -5.01
CA ALA A 158 -14.12 19.34 -4.98
C ALA A 158 -15.56 19.52 -5.49
N ALA A 159 -15.93 18.84 -6.57
CA ALA A 159 -17.28 18.88 -7.11
C ALA A 159 -18.33 18.33 -6.13
N HIS A 160 -18.07 17.21 -5.49
CA HIS A 160 -18.98 16.66 -4.47
C HIS A 160 -19.11 17.56 -3.25
N LEU A 161 -17.98 18.06 -2.73
CA LEU A 161 -17.99 19.00 -1.58
C LEU A 161 -18.73 20.30 -1.90
N SER A 162 -18.59 20.82 -3.13
CA SER A 162 -19.32 22.02 -3.59
C SER A 162 -20.83 21.78 -3.71
N ALA A 163 -21.22 20.53 -4.01
CA ALA A 163 -22.62 20.10 -4.02
C ALA A 163 -23.17 19.78 -2.60
N GLY A 164 -22.39 20.02 -1.55
CA GLY A 164 -22.78 19.76 -0.16
C GLY A 164 -22.83 18.28 0.22
N LYS A 165 -22.23 17.39 -0.59
CA LYS A 165 -22.22 15.96 -0.31
C LYS A 165 -21.08 15.61 0.65
N LYS A 166 -21.35 14.67 1.55
CA LYS A 166 -20.31 13.93 2.26
C LYS A 166 -19.62 12.94 1.32
N ILE A 167 -18.36 12.62 1.58
CA ILE A 167 -17.57 11.68 0.79
C ILE A 167 -17.08 10.56 1.68
N ILE A 168 -17.17 9.32 1.20
CA ILE A 168 -16.63 8.13 1.85
C ILE A 168 -15.63 7.47 0.90
N MET A 169 -14.46 7.15 1.43
CA MET A 169 -13.39 6.49 0.68
C MET A 169 -12.98 5.19 1.37
N PRO A 170 -13.43 4.02 0.87
CA PRO A 170 -12.92 2.72 1.30
C PRO A 170 -11.48 2.54 0.81
N LEU A 171 -10.56 2.19 1.74
CA LEU A 171 -9.12 2.13 1.48
C LEU A 171 -8.51 0.83 2.03
N PRO A 172 -7.39 0.36 1.44
CA PRO A 172 -6.68 -0.78 1.99
C PRO A 172 -6.00 -0.44 3.32
N HIS A 173 -5.72 -1.47 4.11
CA HIS A 173 -4.79 -1.39 5.22
C HIS A 173 -3.41 -1.01 4.70
N TYR A 174 -2.76 -0.07 5.35
CA TYR A 174 -1.42 0.44 5.02
C TYR A 174 -1.31 1.04 3.58
N GLY A 175 -0.23 1.69 3.27
CA GLY A 175 0.04 2.23 1.93
C GLY A 175 -0.88 3.41 1.53
N ARG A 176 -1.71 3.23 0.52
CA ARG A 176 -2.50 4.28 -0.17
C ARG A 176 -3.28 5.23 0.73
N GLY A 177 -3.72 4.79 1.92
CA GLY A 177 -4.45 5.64 2.84
C GLY A 177 -3.68 6.88 3.28
N MET A 178 -2.38 6.77 3.52
CA MET A 178 -1.54 7.91 3.92
C MET A 178 -1.33 8.87 2.75
N GLU A 179 -1.15 8.36 1.55
CA GLU A 179 -1.06 9.13 0.32
C GLU A 179 -2.31 10.01 0.11
N ILE A 180 -3.49 9.41 0.26
CA ILE A 180 -4.77 10.11 0.13
C ILE A 180 -4.95 11.12 1.28
N LEU A 181 -4.56 10.79 2.49
CA LEU A 181 -4.68 11.71 3.63
C LEU A 181 -3.84 12.97 3.42
N ILE A 182 -2.61 12.86 2.89
CA ILE A 182 -1.80 14.02 2.51
C ILE A 182 -2.46 14.80 1.39
N LEU A 183 -2.90 14.15 0.32
CA LEU A 183 -3.61 14.78 -0.79
C LEU A 183 -4.82 15.62 -0.31
N LEU A 184 -5.62 15.03 0.58
CA LEU A 184 -6.79 15.70 1.15
C LEU A 184 -6.41 16.89 2.02
N LYS A 185 -5.39 16.73 2.88
CA LYS A 185 -4.95 17.81 3.77
C LYS A 185 -4.39 19.00 3.00
N GLU A 186 -3.63 18.75 1.95
CA GLU A 186 -3.06 19.82 1.11
C GLU A 186 -4.13 20.52 0.25
N SER A 187 -5.08 19.73 -0.28
CA SER A 187 -6.07 20.25 -1.24
C SER A 187 -7.32 20.84 -0.58
N PHE A 188 -7.67 20.39 0.63
CA PHE A 188 -8.89 20.73 1.33
C PHE A 188 -8.64 21.00 2.82
N PRO A 189 -7.77 21.97 3.18
CA PRO A 189 -7.30 22.20 4.55
C PRO A 189 -8.42 22.52 5.55
N ASP A 190 -9.51 23.15 5.06
CA ASP A 190 -10.64 23.59 5.90
C ASP A 190 -11.74 22.53 6.05
N ARG A 191 -11.58 21.36 5.40
CA ARG A 191 -12.58 20.29 5.46
C ARG A 191 -12.31 19.34 6.64
N ARG A 192 -13.41 18.84 7.23
CA ARG A 192 -13.35 17.88 8.31
C ARG A 192 -13.10 16.48 7.74
N ILE A 193 -11.84 16.05 7.85
CA ILE A 193 -11.43 14.70 7.48
C ILE A 193 -11.53 13.84 8.73
N ALA A 194 -12.28 12.75 8.66
CA ALA A 194 -12.38 11.74 9.69
C ALA A 194 -11.87 10.39 9.17
N VAL A 195 -11.52 9.51 10.08
CA VAL A 195 -11.12 8.12 9.78
C VAL A 195 -11.88 7.17 10.69
N ASP A 196 -12.06 5.92 10.27
CA ASP A 196 -12.56 4.90 11.18
C ASP A 196 -11.47 4.47 12.18
N THR A 197 -11.88 3.82 13.26
CA THR A 197 -10.95 3.38 14.33
C THR A 197 -9.92 2.35 13.84
N VAL A 198 -10.22 1.60 12.79
CA VAL A 198 -9.29 0.64 12.19
C VAL A 198 -8.19 1.38 11.44
N PHE A 199 -8.55 2.39 10.64
CA PHE A 199 -7.59 3.25 9.95
C PHE A 199 -6.64 3.95 10.93
N LEU A 200 -7.19 4.43 12.07
CA LEU A 200 -6.36 5.07 13.11
C LEU A 200 -5.35 4.10 13.72
N LYS A 201 -5.73 2.85 13.96
CA LYS A 201 -4.81 1.79 14.44
C LYS A 201 -3.74 1.47 13.41
N ASP A 202 -4.10 1.43 12.13
CA ASP A 202 -3.11 1.26 11.05
C ASP A 202 -2.09 2.40 11.06
N MET A 203 -2.56 3.66 11.17
CA MET A 203 -1.67 4.82 11.30
C MET A 203 -0.71 4.69 12.48
N GLU A 204 -1.20 4.28 13.65
CA GLU A 204 -0.38 4.09 14.86
C GLU A 204 0.74 3.07 14.62
N GLN A 205 0.45 1.99 13.90
CA GLN A 205 1.43 0.96 13.59
C GLN A 205 2.51 1.45 12.61
N ILE A 206 2.11 2.12 11.54
CA ILE A 206 3.02 2.48 10.45
C ILE A 206 3.78 3.78 10.68
N LEU A 207 3.30 4.69 11.55
CA LEU A 207 3.98 5.94 11.87
C LEU A 207 5.09 5.80 12.93
N LYS A 208 5.47 4.57 13.31
CA LYS A 208 6.53 4.33 14.31
C LYS A 208 7.92 4.71 13.82
N GLU A 209 8.18 4.57 12.52
CA GLU A 209 9.51 4.75 11.95
C GLU A 209 9.48 5.80 10.83
N LYS A 210 10.17 6.93 11.07
CA LYS A 210 10.25 8.06 10.13
C LYS A 210 10.87 7.67 8.79
N ILE A 211 11.79 6.72 8.78
CA ILE A 211 12.59 6.34 7.61
C ILE A 211 11.75 5.94 6.40
N TRP A 212 10.50 5.48 6.59
CA TRP A 212 9.61 5.07 5.51
C TRP A 212 8.88 6.21 4.82
N TYR A 213 9.04 7.44 5.33
CA TYR A 213 8.31 8.61 4.86
C TYR A 213 9.24 9.65 4.27
N ARG A 214 8.69 10.50 3.43
CA ARG A 214 9.35 11.73 3.03
C ARG A 214 9.49 12.63 4.25
N ASN A 215 10.64 13.29 4.39
CA ASN A 215 10.93 14.07 5.59
C ASN A 215 9.91 15.17 5.87
N GLU A 216 9.48 15.86 4.80
CA GLU A 216 8.48 16.92 4.86
C GLU A 216 7.08 16.44 5.23
N THR A 217 6.75 15.18 4.93
CA THR A 217 5.42 14.60 5.12
C THR A 217 5.24 13.90 6.46
N TYR A 218 6.30 13.33 7.02
CA TYR A 218 6.23 12.60 8.28
C TYR A 218 5.68 13.46 9.42
N ASP A 219 6.21 14.67 9.58
CA ASP A 219 5.78 15.60 10.65
C ASP A 219 4.33 16.05 10.46
N VAL A 220 3.88 16.16 9.21
CA VAL A 220 2.47 16.46 8.88
C VAL A 220 1.59 15.27 9.29
N LEU A 221 1.97 14.05 8.96
CA LEU A 221 1.22 12.84 9.32
C LEU A 221 1.15 12.64 10.84
N GLN A 222 2.20 12.91 11.58
CA GLN A 222 2.21 12.85 13.04
C GLN A 222 1.20 13.86 13.65
N LYS A 223 1.17 15.09 13.14
CA LYS A 223 0.19 16.10 13.58
C LYS A 223 -1.25 15.68 13.24
N LEU A 224 -1.44 15.16 12.03
CA LEU A 224 -2.75 14.65 11.57
C LEU A 224 -3.21 13.47 12.43
N PHE A 225 -2.33 12.54 12.78
CA PHE A 225 -2.65 11.40 13.65
C PHE A 225 -3.23 11.87 14.99
N VAL A 226 -2.58 12.84 15.65
CA VAL A 226 -3.07 13.42 16.90
C VAL A 226 -4.41 14.16 16.72
N GLN A 227 -4.56 14.91 15.64
CA GLN A 227 -5.77 15.69 15.35
C GLN A 227 -6.97 14.77 15.04
N ILE A 228 -6.78 13.79 14.15
CA ILE A 228 -7.81 12.89 13.67
C ILE A 228 -8.17 11.87 14.78
N GLY A 229 -7.20 11.43 15.57
CA GLY A 229 -7.42 10.49 16.66
C GLY A 229 -8.45 10.94 17.69
N LYS A 230 -8.61 12.25 17.88
CA LYS A 230 -9.64 12.82 18.78
C LYS A 230 -11.08 12.62 18.26
N ASN A 231 -11.24 12.40 16.96
CA ASN A 231 -12.52 12.33 16.26
C ASN A 231 -12.66 11.06 15.41
N ALA A 232 -11.86 10.02 15.68
CA ALA A 232 -11.97 8.76 14.99
C ALA A 232 -13.35 8.13 15.25
N ILE A 233 -13.92 7.53 14.20
CA ILE A 233 -15.28 7.02 14.21
C ILE A 233 -15.27 5.51 14.42
N ASP A 234 -15.93 5.02 15.47
CA ASP A 234 -16.18 3.60 15.63
C ASP A 234 -17.48 3.23 14.89
N LEU A 235 -17.36 2.66 13.72
CA LEU A 235 -18.50 2.30 12.87
C LEU A 235 -19.35 1.14 13.43
N GLN A 236 -18.90 0.46 14.51
CA GLN A 236 -19.69 -0.55 15.20
C GLN A 236 -20.73 0.08 16.15
N ILE A 237 -20.54 1.35 16.55
CA ILE A 237 -21.46 2.06 17.47
C ILE A 237 -22.57 2.72 16.65
N GLN A 238 -23.78 2.18 16.77
CA GLN A 238 -24.96 2.77 16.14
C GLN A 238 -25.41 4.07 16.83
N GLY A 239 -25.88 5.02 16.01
CA GLY A 239 -26.43 6.28 16.52
C GLY A 239 -25.40 7.32 16.98
N GLN A 240 -24.12 7.08 16.80
CA GLN A 240 -23.09 8.08 17.06
C GLN A 240 -23.28 9.28 16.12
N LYS A 241 -23.37 10.49 16.69
CA LYS A 241 -23.39 11.72 15.87
C LYS A 241 -22.03 11.91 15.24
N MET A 242 -21.97 11.87 13.91
CA MET A 242 -20.73 11.96 13.13
C MET A 242 -20.68 13.25 12.34
N GLU A 243 -19.65 14.04 12.58
CA GLU A 243 -19.44 15.28 11.85
C GLU A 243 -18.18 15.17 10.99
N TYR A 244 -18.35 14.90 9.71
CA TYR A 244 -17.27 14.84 8.71
C TYR A 244 -17.75 15.35 7.35
N ASP A 245 -16.81 15.84 6.56
CA ASP A 245 -16.99 16.12 5.15
C ASP A 245 -16.45 14.98 4.29
N ILE A 246 -15.33 14.35 4.75
CA ILE A 246 -14.68 13.20 4.10
C ILE A 246 -14.35 12.16 5.18
N LEU A 247 -14.75 10.90 4.96
CA LEU A 247 -14.45 9.77 5.84
C LEU A 247 -13.62 8.72 5.10
N LEU A 248 -12.48 8.33 5.69
CA LEU A 248 -11.64 7.23 5.21
C LEU A 248 -11.92 5.97 6.04
N ILE A 249 -12.18 4.85 5.39
CA ILE A 249 -12.49 3.57 6.04
C ILE A 249 -11.46 2.52 5.62
N ALA A 250 -10.80 1.87 6.58
CA ALA A 250 -9.84 0.80 6.33
C ALA A 250 -10.54 -0.54 6.02
N ASP A 251 -11.23 -0.60 4.89
CA ASP A 251 -11.91 -1.77 4.37
C ASP A 251 -12.23 -1.55 2.87
N THR A 252 -11.27 -1.82 2.00
CA THR A 252 -11.37 -1.54 0.55
C THR A 252 -12.64 -2.09 -0.09
N HIS A 253 -13.08 -3.26 0.35
CA HIS A 253 -14.19 -3.98 -0.25
C HIS A 253 -15.48 -3.89 0.57
N LEU A 254 -15.47 -3.15 1.70
CA LEU A 254 -16.59 -3.04 2.64
C LEU A 254 -17.14 -4.42 3.07
N GLN A 255 -16.23 -5.37 3.33
CA GLN A 255 -16.56 -6.75 3.68
C GLN A 255 -17.10 -6.89 5.11
N LYS A 256 -16.72 -5.98 6.00
CA LYS A 256 -17.27 -5.97 7.35
C LYS A 256 -18.72 -5.46 7.30
N LYS A 257 -19.65 -6.28 7.79
CA LYS A 257 -21.08 -5.97 7.73
C LYS A 257 -21.40 -4.56 8.27
N TYR A 258 -20.81 -4.15 9.39
CA TYR A 258 -21.07 -2.84 9.98
C TYR A 258 -20.56 -1.70 9.08
N ASN A 259 -19.46 -1.88 8.34
CA ASN A 259 -18.99 -0.89 7.36
C ASN A 259 -19.96 -0.81 6.17
N ALA A 260 -20.39 -1.96 5.67
CA ALA A 260 -21.35 -2.02 4.56
C ALA A 260 -22.70 -1.39 4.92
N ASP A 261 -23.22 -1.70 6.11
CA ASP A 261 -24.48 -1.14 6.60
C ASP A 261 -24.38 0.39 6.78
N PHE A 262 -23.27 0.87 7.36
CA PHE A 262 -23.01 2.31 7.54
C PHE A 262 -22.94 3.03 6.18
N VAL A 263 -22.11 2.55 5.25
CA VAL A 263 -21.93 3.17 3.94
C VAL A 263 -23.25 3.19 3.17
N SER A 264 -24.00 2.08 3.17
CA SER A 264 -25.33 2.03 2.54
C SER A 264 -26.32 3.04 3.14
N GLY A 265 -26.23 3.27 4.45
CA GLY A 265 -27.03 4.28 5.14
C GLY A 265 -26.67 5.70 4.71
N GLU A 266 -25.38 6.05 4.68
CA GLU A 266 -24.89 7.38 4.25
C GLU A 266 -25.18 7.64 2.77
N VAL A 267 -25.07 6.62 1.90
CA VAL A 267 -25.43 6.72 0.47
C VAL A 267 -26.92 7.07 0.31
N LYS A 268 -27.82 6.44 1.06
CA LYS A 268 -29.25 6.80 1.07
C LYS A 268 -29.51 8.24 1.51
N MET A 269 -28.60 8.83 2.31
CA MET A 269 -28.64 10.23 2.72
C MET A 269 -27.91 11.16 1.74
N GLY A 270 -27.43 10.65 0.61
CA GLY A 270 -26.82 11.42 -0.47
C GLY A 270 -25.29 11.53 -0.41
N ALA A 271 -24.59 10.75 0.43
CA ALA A 271 -23.13 10.71 0.40
C ALA A 271 -22.61 10.08 -0.91
N ALA A 272 -21.44 10.54 -1.36
CA ALA A 272 -20.73 9.95 -2.49
C ALA A 272 -19.67 8.95 -2.00
N VAL A 273 -19.52 7.82 -2.70
CA VAL A 273 -18.47 6.85 -2.43
C VAL A 273 -17.42 6.92 -3.53
N LEU A 274 -16.15 7.14 -3.17
CA LEU A 274 -15.04 7.17 -4.12
C LEU A 274 -14.12 5.99 -3.89
N VAL A 275 -14.06 5.07 -4.85
CA VAL A 275 -13.25 3.86 -4.81
C VAL A 275 -11.96 4.08 -5.60
N THR A 276 -10.80 3.79 -5.01
CA THR A 276 -9.49 4.08 -5.59
C THR A 276 -8.66 2.85 -5.92
N GLY A 277 -9.25 1.66 -5.89
CA GLY A 277 -8.55 0.41 -6.09
C GLY A 277 -9.29 -0.62 -6.93
N ARG A 278 -8.80 -1.86 -6.87
CA ARG A 278 -9.46 -3.01 -7.47
C ARG A 278 -10.79 -3.25 -6.75
N ILE A 279 -11.81 -3.60 -7.52
CA ILE A 279 -13.13 -3.97 -7.02
C ILE A 279 -13.28 -5.47 -7.17
N LYS A 280 -13.78 -6.11 -6.11
CA LYS A 280 -14.09 -7.54 -6.14
C LYS A 280 -15.54 -7.74 -6.56
N PRO A 281 -15.81 -8.69 -7.47
CA PRO A 281 -17.17 -9.07 -7.84
C PRO A 281 -18.00 -9.50 -6.63
N GLY A 282 -19.27 -9.07 -6.60
CA GLY A 282 -20.25 -9.43 -5.56
C GLY A 282 -20.18 -8.57 -4.29
N GLU A 283 -19.16 -7.74 -4.13
CA GLU A 283 -18.99 -6.88 -2.95
C GLU A 283 -19.75 -5.55 -3.09
N LEU A 284 -20.01 -4.88 -1.97
CA LEU A 284 -20.79 -3.62 -1.96
C LEU A 284 -20.24 -2.54 -2.89
N PRO A 285 -18.92 -2.29 -3.02
CA PRO A 285 -18.44 -1.28 -3.96
C PRO A 285 -18.83 -1.51 -5.41
N GLU A 286 -18.91 -2.77 -5.88
CA GLU A 286 -19.39 -3.08 -7.22
C GLU A 286 -20.86 -2.69 -7.37
N GLN A 287 -21.72 -3.10 -6.42
CA GLN A 287 -23.15 -2.77 -6.43
C GLN A 287 -23.39 -1.24 -6.45
N LEU A 288 -22.63 -0.47 -5.68
CA LEU A 288 -22.70 0.99 -5.66
C LEU A 288 -22.23 1.64 -6.98
N LEU A 289 -21.27 1.02 -7.68
CA LEU A 289 -20.87 1.48 -9.01
C LEU A 289 -21.97 1.23 -10.04
N ASP A 290 -22.58 0.05 -9.99
CA ASP A 290 -23.67 -0.33 -10.92
C ASP A 290 -24.89 0.58 -10.76
N THR A 291 -25.17 1.05 -9.55
CA THR A 291 -26.26 2.00 -9.27
C THR A 291 -25.88 3.46 -9.52
N GLY A 292 -24.59 3.77 -9.73
CA GLY A 292 -24.09 5.14 -9.86
C GLY A 292 -23.91 5.90 -8.54
N ASP A 293 -24.00 5.20 -7.41
CA ASP A 293 -23.79 5.75 -6.07
C ASP A 293 -22.31 5.80 -5.67
N ALA A 294 -21.46 5.08 -6.40
CA ALA A 294 -20.01 5.17 -6.27
C ALA A 294 -19.35 5.55 -7.59
N GLU A 295 -18.13 6.08 -7.49
CA GLU A 295 -17.26 6.39 -8.62
C GLU A 295 -15.89 5.76 -8.40
N ARG A 296 -15.32 5.20 -9.47
CA ARG A 296 -13.99 4.58 -9.43
C ARG A 296 -12.93 5.48 -10.04
N PHE A 297 -11.82 5.64 -9.31
CA PHE A 297 -10.63 6.33 -9.75
C PHE A 297 -9.40 5.43 -9.61
N LEU A 298 -8.44 5.60 -10.48
CA LEU A 298 -7.13 5.00 -10.32
C LEU A 298 -6.27 5.95 -9.48
N TYR A 299 -5.91 5.56 -8.26
CA TYR A 299 -4.88 6.27 -7.50
C TYR A 299 -3.50 5.78 -7.94
N PRO A 300 -2.51 6.69 -8.18
CA PRO A 300 -1.18 6.32 -8.67
C PRO A 300 -0.31 5.71 -7.56
N HIS A 301 -0.62 4.46 -7.19
CA HIS A 301 0.07 3.71 -6.14
C HIS A 301 1.08 2.70 -6.69
N HIS A 302 1.07 2.52 -8.00
CA HIS A 302 2.01 1.77 -8.81
C HIS A 302 2.44 2.64 -9.98
N GLN A 303 3.60 2.34 -10.55
CA GLN A 303 4.08 3.11 -11.71
C GLN A 303 3.18 2.93 -12.93
N SER A 304 3.02 4.03 -13.68
CA SER A 304 2.44 3.99 -15.02
C SER A 304 3.38 3.26 -16.00
N LYS A 305 2.85 2.92 -17.18
CA LYS A 305 3.66 2.30 -18.23
C LYS A 305 4.90 3.14 -18.58
N GLY A 306 4.74 4.46 -18.67
CA GLY A 306 5.84 5.36 -19.03
C GLY A 306 6.92 5.43 -17.95
N ASP A 307 6.52 5.47 -16.68
CA ASP A 307 7.46 5.53 -15.56
C ASP A 307 8.24 4.21 -15.43
N MET A 308 7.56 3.06 -15.61
CA MET A 308 8.21 1.75 -15.60
C MET A 308 9.21 1.59 -16.77
N GLN A 309 8.85 2.05 -17.98
CA GLN A 309 9.77 2.02 -19.12
C GLN A 309 11.03 2.84 -18.85
N ALA A 310 10.91 3.98 -18.17
CA ALA A 310 12.06 4.77 -17.77
C ALA A 310 12.98 3.99 -16.81
N VAL A 311 12.41 3.35 -15.77
CA VAL A 311 13.19 2.50 -14.85
C VAL A 311 13.94 1.40 -15.60
N ILE A 312 13.26 0.68 -16.51
CA ILE A 312 13.89 -0.39 -17.29
C ILE A 312 15.02 0.15 -18.18
N SER A 313 14.83 1.31 -18.81
CA SER A 313 15.83 1.88 -19.72
C SER A 313 17.07 2.44 -19.01
N GLU A 314 16.96 2.78 -17.71
CA GLU A 314 18.05 3.33 -16.90
C GLU A 314 18.86 2.25 -16.17
N ASN A 315 18.41 0.99 -16.20
CA ASN A 315 19.01 -0.16 -15.55
C ASN A 315 19.32 -1.30 -16.52
#